data_5c895000da3fd2d5f44d6c131e691d14
#
_entry.id   5c895000da3fd2d5f44d6c131e691d14
#
_cell.length_a   1.000
_cell.length_b   1.000
_cell.length_c   1.000
_cell.angle_alpha   90.00
_cell.angle_beta   90.00
_cell.angle_gamma   90.00
#
_symmetry.space_group_name_H-M   'P 1'
#
loop_
_entity.id
_entity.type
_entity.pdbx_description
1 polymer ?
#
loop_
_entity_poly.entity_id
_entity_poly.type
_entity_poly.pdbx_seq_one_letter_code
_entity_poly.pdbx_strand_id
1 'polypeptide(L)'
;MAEENSSSGHYAMCLRLMRVFPRVVRGMRRHQDQTTPETAAPLGPRHVAALEQLRDGPLSVGILASRLGLTLSTVSGVLAGLDRAGFVERSADQADRRRIIVQIAPGARPAVQEWLDGAAAPLARVLDRLGPGERAAFLKAMDMLEAEFDNPDGERPPSASQPAR
;
A
#
# COMPACT_ATOMS: atom_id res chain seq x y z
N MET A 1 -40.71 -1.95 0.03
CA MET A 1 -40.38 -2.21 1.46
C MET A 1 -39.08 -3.04 1.65
N ALA A 2 -38.80 -4.10 0.87
CA ALA A 2 -37.58 -4.90 1.03
C ALA A 2 -36.32 -4.20 0.44
N GLU A 3 -36.44 -3.46 -0.65
CA GLU A 3 -35.34 -2.75 -1.30
C GLU A 3 -34.88 -1.50 -0.51
N GLU A 4 -35.78 -0.75 0.11
CA GLU A 4 -35.42 0.39 0.97
C GLU A 4 -34.64 -0.02 2.21
N ASN A 5 -34.96 -1.19 2.78
CA ASN A 5 -34.25 -1.71 3.96
C ASN A 5 -32.83 -2.20 3.61
N SER A 6 -32.63 -2.74 2.40
CA SER A 6 -31.31 -3.14 1.89
C SER A 6 -30.40 -1.95 1.64
N SER A 7 -30.92 -0.88 1.03
CA SER A 7 -30.18 0.35 0.75
C SER A 7 -29.75 1.06 2.04
N SER A 8 -30.63 1.11 3.05
CA SER A 8 -30.31 1.67 4.37
C SER A 8 -29.21 0.90 5.09
N GLY A 9 -29.19 -0.45 4.96
CA GLY A 9 -28.17 -1.31 5.54
C GLY A 9 -26.79 -1.09 4.90
N HIS A 10 -26.72 -0.99 3.57
CA HIS A 10 -25.48 -0.72 2.84
C HIS A 10 -24.91 0.67 3.21
N TYR A 11 -25.77 1.68 3.26
CA TYR A 11 -25.34 3.03 3.63
C TYR A 11 -24.74 3.08 5.05
N ALA A 12 -25.38 2.41 6.01
CA ALA A 12 -24.86 2.33 7.37
C ALA A 12 -23.49 1.62 7.44
N MET A 13 -23.28 0.58 6.61
CA MET A 13 -21.98 -0.07 6.48
C MET A 13 -20.92 0.86 5.88
N CYS A 14 -21.23 1.62 4.84
CA CYS A 14 -20.31 2.61 4.26
C CYS A 14 -19.88 3.63 5.31
N LEU A 15 -20.81 4.20 6.07
CA LEU A 15 -20.50 5.15 7.14
C LEU A 15 -19.62 4.52 8.23
N ARG A 16 -19.84 3.26 8.56
CA ARG A 16 -19.00 2.52 9.51
C ARG A 16 -17.57 2.36 8.96
N LEU A 17 -17.41 1.96 7.70
CA LEU A 17 -16.12 1.83 7.04
C LEU A 17 -15.37 3.17 7.02
N MET A 18 -16.04 4.26 6.60
CA MET A 18 -15.43 5.61 6.61
C MET A 18 -14.90 6.03 7.98
N ARG A 19 -15.49 5.57 9.08
CA ARG A 19 -15.00 5.82 10.44
C ARG A 19 -13.86 4.90 10.85
N VAL A 20 -13.84 3.66 10.36
CA VAL A 20 -12.86 2.63 10.75
C VAL A 20 -11.57 2.79 9.97
N PHE A 21 -11.62 3.02 8.66
CA PHE A 21 -10.44 3.12 7.80
C PHE A 21 -9.37 4.09 8.31
N PRO A 22 -9.69 5.35 8.65
CA PRO A 22 -8.67 6.29 9.15
C PRO A 22 -8.00 5.83 10.45
N ARG A 23 -8.75 5.08 11.28
CA ARG A 23 -8.23 4.53 12.54
C ARG A 23 -7.28 3.38 12.29
N VAL A 24 -7.63 2.48 11.35
CA VAL A 24 -6.78 1.37 10.91
C VAL A 24 -5.48 1.90 10.31
N VAL A 25 -5.57 2.82 9.34
CA VAL A 25 -4.40 3.44 8.71
C VAL A 25 -3.48 4.11 9.74
N ARG A 26 -4.06 4.84 10.71
CA ARG A 26 -3.29 5.46 11.79
C ARG A 26 -2.63 4.41 12.70
N GLY A 27 -3.34 3.32 12.99
CA GLY A 27 -2.81 2.19 13.78
C GLY A 27 -1.63 1.52 13.07
N MET A 28 -1.76 1.26 11.77
CA MET A 28 -0.70 0.68 10.94
C MET A 28 0.53 1.59 10.91
N ARG A 29 0.35 2.90 10.70
CA ARG A 29 1.47 3.87 10.72
C ARG A 29 2.22 3.82 12.04
N ARG A 30 1.51 3.91 13.18
CA ARG A 30 2.15 3.85 14.50
C ARG A 30 2.90 2.55 14.73
N HIS A 31 2.34 1.43 14.26
CA HIS A 31 3.01 0.14 14.37
C HIS A 31 4.28 0.10 13.51
N GLN A 32 4.23 0.60 12.29
CA GLN A 32 5.38 0.69 11.39
C GLN A 32 6.47 1.61 11.96
N ASP A 33 6.09 2.74 12.58
CA ASP A 33 7.04 3.63 13.25
C ASP A 33 7.79 2.91 14.40
N GLN A 34 7.11 2.01 15.11
CA GLN A 34 7.68 1.23 16.22
C GLN A 34 8.58 0.07 15.73
N THR A 35 8.33 -0.45 14.55
CA THR A 35 9.07 -1.57 13.96
C THR A 35 10.15 -1.13 12.97
N THR A 36 10.18 0.16 12.64
CA THR A 36 11.19 0.71 11.72
C THR A 36 12.57 0.60 12.35
N PRO A 37 13.55 0.02 11.65
CA PRO A 37 14.92 -0.05 12.14
C PRO A 37 15.47 1.33 12.45
N GLU A 38 16.29 1.44 13.51
CA GLU A 38 17.05 2.66 13.78
C GLU A 38 18.07 2.86 12.65
N THR A 39 17.78 3.79 11.75
CA THR A 39 18.62 4.15 10.62
C THR A 39 18.82 5.66 10.59
N ALA A 40 19.85 6.10 9.87
CA ALA A 40 20.15 7.52 9.71
C ALA A 40 19.07 8.31 8.96
N ALA A 41 18.07 7.62 8.37
CA ALA A 41 16.98 8.21 7.62
C ALA A 41 15.63 7.81 8.22
N PRO A 42 14.66 8.73 8.32
CA PRO A 42 13.30 8.38 8.72
C PRO A 42 12.65 7.53 7.62
N LEU A 43 12.37 6.28 7.94
CA LEU A 43 11.68 5.35 7.07
C LEU A 43 10.20 5.26 7.50
N GLY A 44 9.31 4.90 6.58
CA GLY A 44 7.87 4.85 6.87
C GLY A 44 7.12 3.98 5.85
N PRO A 45 5.78 4.04 5.82
CA PRO A 45 4.93 3.12 5.06
C PRO A 45 5.28 2.97 3.58
N ARG A 46 5.69 4.06 2.91
CA ARG A 46 6.09 4.02 1.49
C ARG A 46 7.39 3.26 1.27
N HIS A 47 8.29 3.25 2.25
CA HIS A 47 9.53 2.48 2.20
C HIS A 47 9.22 0.97 2.34
N VAL A 48 8.31 0.60 3.26
CA VAL A 48 7.82 -0.78 3.41
C VAL A 48 7.19 -1.27 2.10
N ALA A 49 6.30 -0.47 1.51
CA ALA A 49 5.65 -0.81 0.25
C ALA A 49 6.66 -0.98 -0.90
N ALA A 50 7.69 -0.12 -0.97
CA ALA A 50 8.73 -0.25 -1.99
C ALA A 50 9.58 -1.52 -1.80
N LEU A 51 9.96 -1.87 -0.57
CA LEU A 51 10.70 -3.09 -0.28
C LEU A 51 9.89 -4.35 -0.55
N GLU A 52 8.58 -4.31 -0.26
CA GLU A 52 7.68 -5.42 -0.57
C GLU A 52 7.66 -5.69 -2.07
N GLN A 53 7.52 -4.66 -2.91
CA GLN A 53 7.58 -4.78 -4.36
C GLN A 53 8.94 -5.29 -4.90
N LEU A 54 10.03 -5.01 -4.21
CA LEU A 54 11.38 -5.44 -4.58
C LEU A 54 11.74 -6.84 -4.05
N ARG A 55 10.88 -7.45 -3.23
CA ARG A 55 11.14 -8.76 -2.61
C ARG A 55 11.34 -9.86 -3.64
N ASP A 56 10.55 -9.85 -4.69
CA ASP A 56 10.55 -10.90 -5.72
C ASP A 56 11.63 -10.69 -6.80
N GLY A 57 12.31 -9.56 -6.79
CA GLY A 57 13.41 -9.29 -7.72
C GLY A 57 13.61 -7.81 -8.06
N PRO A 58 14.61 -7.54 -8.91
CA PRO A 58 14.93 -6.19 -9.35
C PRO A 58 13.81 -5.56 -10.19
N LEU A 59 13.55 -4.27 -9.98
CA LEU A 59 12.59 -3.49 -10.75
C LEU A 59 13.21 -2.19 -11.26
N SER A 60 12.76 -1.70 -12.40
CA SER A 60 13.08 -0.34 -12.79
C SER A 60 12.30 0.68 -11.96
N VAL A 61 12.87 1.87 -11.77
CA VAL A 61 12.22 2.96 -11.01
C VAL A 61 10.83 3.28 -11.57
N GLY A 62 10.67 3.22 -12.91
CA GLY A 62 9.38 3.46 -13.57
C GLY A 62 8.33 2.38 -13.26
N ILE A 63 8.73 1.10 -13.28
CA ILE A 63 7.84 -0.01 -12.92
C ILE A 63 7.45 0.09 -11.45
N LEU A 64 8.41 0.39 -10.57
CA LEU A 64 8.14 0.55 -9.14
C LEU A 64 7.16 1.72 -8.89
N ALA A 65 7.32 2.84 -9.60
CA ALA A 65 6.42 3.98 -9.51
C ALA A 65 4.98 3.61 -9.93
N SER A 66 4.84 2.91 -11.05
CA SER A 66 3.55 2.42 -11.54
C SER A 66 2.87 1.49 -10.54
N ARG A 67 3.61 0.50 -10.00
CA ARG A 67 3.06 -0.46 -9.03
C ARG A 67 2.63 0.18 -7.71
N LEU A 68 3.31 1.25 -7.30
CA LEU A 68 2.99 1.98 -6.07
C LEU A 68 1.95 3.09 -6.26
N GLY A 69 1.48 3.34 -7.48
CA GLY A 69 0.59 4.48 -7.77
C GLY A 69 1.24 5.83 -7.44
N LEU A 70 2.58 5.96 -7.56
CA LEU A 70 3.34 7.14 -7.16
C LEU A 70 4.03 7.80 -8.35
N THR A 71 4.31 9.09 -8.23
CA THR A 71 5.14 9.80 -9.22
C THR A 71 6.60 9.37 -9.14
N LEU A 72 7.32 9.47 -10.25
CA LEU A 72 8.77 9.15 -10.31
C LEU A 72 9.59 9.95 -9.29
N SER A 73 9.24 11.22 -9.05
CA SER A 73 9.91 12.06 -8.07
C SER A 73 9.70 11.54 -6.63
N THR A 74 8.47 11.12 -6.31
CA THR A 74 8.16 10.55 -4.99
C THR A 74 8.92 9.25 -4.77
N VAL A 75 8.91 8.34 -5.75
CA VAL A 75 9.65 7.06 -5.66
C VAL A 75 11.15 7.30 -5.57
N SER A 76 11.68 8.27 -6.29
CA SER A 76 13.11 8.63 -6.18
C SER A 76 13.47 9.08 -4.77
N GLY A 77 12.60 9.83 -4.09
CA GLY A 77 12.77 10.21 -2.68
C GLY A 77 12.72 9.01 -1.72
N VAL A 78 11.76 8.11 -1.90
CA VAL A 78 11.65 6.85 -1.14
C VAL A 78 12.92 6.01 -1.32
N LEU A 79 13.34 5.79 -2.56
CA LEU A 79 14.54 5.02 -2.85
C LEU A 79 15.82 5.68 -2.31
N ALA A 80 15.91 7.02 -2.26
CA ALA A 80 17.03 7.70 -1.63
C ALA A 80 17.08 7.48 -0.11
N GLY A 81 15.92 7.32 0.55
CA GLY A 81 15.84 6.94 1.95
C GLY A 81 16.34 5.51 2.18
N LEU A 82 15.88 4.56 1.37
CA LEU A 82 16.29 3.16 1.44
C LEU A 82 17.78 2.95 1.11
N ASP A 83 18.30 3.69 0.16
CA ASP A 83 19.70 3.66 -0.24
C ASP A 83 20.61 4.15 0.91
N ARG A 84 20.27 5.28 1.53
CA ARG A 84 20.99 5.78 2.72
C ARG A 84 20.93 4.83 3.91
N ALA A 85 19.87 4.05 4.03
CA ALA A 85 19.74 3.00 5.03
C ALA A 85 20.47 1.70 4.66
N GLY A 86 21.02 1.61 3.44
CA GLY A 86 21.73 0.42 2.95
C GLY A 86 20.80 -0.75 2.59
N PHE A 87 19.49 -0.50 2.42
CA PHE A 87 18.52 -1.56 2.13
C PHE A 87 18.38 -1.87 0.66
N VAL A 88 18.71 -0.93 -0.21
CA VAL A 88 18.64 -1.12 -1.67
C VAL A 88 19.95 -0.70 -2.34
N GLU A 89 20.18 -1.27 -3.49
CA GLU A 89 21.26 -0.84 -4.41
C GLU A 89 20.68 -0.54 -5.78
N ARG A 90 21.37 0.34 -6.50
CA ARG A 90 20.98 0.79 -7.83
C ARG A 90 22.05 0.40 -8.83
N SER A 91 21.61 -0.04 -10.01
CA SER A 91 22.48 -0.34 -11.13
C SER A 91 21.87 0.16 -12.43
N ALA A 92 22.72 0.40 -13.45
CA ALA A 92 22.21 0.62 -14.79
C ALA A 92 21.70 -0.70 -15.36
N ASP A 93 20.58 -0.67 -16.08
CA ASP A 93 20.09 -1.80 -16.82
C ASP A 93 21.11 -2.24 -17.89
N GLN A 94 21.37 -3.54 -18.00
CA GLN A 94 22.32 -4.06 -18.99
C GLN A 94 21.84 -3.89 -20.44
N ALA A 95 20.50 -3.92 -20.64
CA ALA A 95 19.89 -3.77 -21.96
C ALA A 95 19.67 -2.31 -22.36
N ASP A 96 19.39 -1.43 -21.37
CA ASP A 96 19.17 0.00 -21.58
C ASP A 96 19.79 0.82 -20.45
N ARG A 97 21.00 1.32 -20.65
CA ARG A 97 21.75 2.10 -19.66
C ARG A 97 21.06 3.39 -19.21
N ARG A 98 19.98 3.83 -19.88
CA ARG A 98 19.15 4.96 -19.46
C ARG A 98 18.19 4.58 -18.33
N ARG A 99 17.98 3.28 -18.12
CA ARG A 99 17.08 2.75 -17.08
C ARG A 99 17.89 2.42 -15.83
N ILE A 100 17.39 2.88 -14.69
CA ILE A 100 17.94 2.51 -13.38
C ILE A 100 17.13 1.34 -12.85
N ILE A 101 17.83 0.28 -12.51
CA ILE A 101 17.29 -0.90 -11.84
C ILE A 101 17.60 -0.77 -10.34
N VAL A 102 16.64 -1.13 -9.52
CA VAL A 102 16.74 -1.14 -8.05
C VAL A 102 16.46 -2.55 -7.57
N GLN A 103 17.22 -3.00 -6.60
CA GLN A 103 17.01 -4.27 -5.90
C GLN A 103 17.33 -4.13 -4.42
N ILE A 104 16.83 -5.06 -3.61
CA ILE A 104 17.26 -5.17 -2.22
C ILE A 104 18.74 -5.56 -2.21
N ALA A 105 19.55 -4.80 -1.47
CA ALA A 105 20.96 -5.09 -1.31
C ALA A 105 21.14 -6.51 -0.73
N PRO A 106 21.98 -7.38 -1.32
CA PRO A 106 22.08 -8.79 -0.90
C PRO A 106 22.35 -8.96 0.61
N GLY A 107 23.21 -8.11 1.18
CA GLY A 107 23.52 -8.12 2.60
C GLY A 107 22.40 -7.62 3.51
N ALA A 108 21.43 -6.87 2.96
CA ALA A 108 20.31 -6.32 3.72
C ALA A 108 19.07 -7.22 3.72
N ARG A 109 19.04 -8.28 2.90
CA ARG A 109 17.86 -9.15 2.77
C ARG A 109 17.30 -9.66 4.10
N PRO A 110 18.11 -10.15 5.07
CA PRO A 110 17.58 -10.61 6.35
C PRO A 110 16.91 -9.48 7.15
N ALA A 111 17.55 -8.32 7.25
CA ALA A 111 17.02 -7.17 7.98
C ALA A 111 15.74 -6.60 7.32
N VAL A 112 15.70 -6.58 5.99
CA VAL A 112 14.51 -6.19 5.23
C VAL A 112 13.36 -7.17 5.48
N GLN A 113 13.64 -8.49 5.46
CA GLN A 113 12.63 -9.50 5.73
C GLN A 113 12.06 -9.34 7.15
N GLU A 114 12.93 -9.20 8.17
CA GLU A 114 12.50 -8.96 9.54
C GLU A 114 11.61 -7.72 9.68
N TRP A 115 11.96 -6.63 9.00
CA TRP A 115 11.16 -5.43 9.00
C TRP A 115 9.80 -5.60 8.32
N LEU A 116 9.75 -6.28 7.16
CA LEU A 116 8.50 -6.60 6.46
C LEU A 116 7.59 -7.50 7.30
N ASP A 117 8.16 -8.52 7.94
CA ASP A 117 7.42 -9.42 8.84
C ASP A 117 6.85 -8.65 10.04
N GLY A 118 7.63 -7.78 10.64
CA GLY A 118 7.19 -6.89 11.70
C GLY A 118 6.05 -5.97 11.26
N ALA A 119 6.18 -5.35 10.10
CA ALA A 119 5.15 -4.47 9.54
C ALA A 119 3.84 -5.23 9.21
N ALA A 120 3.94 -6.47 8.75
CA ALA A 120 2.80 -7.32 8.41
C ALA A 120 2.12 -7.96 9.62
N ALA A 121 2.79 -8.08 10.76
CA ALA A 121 2.31 -8.84 11.92
C ALA A 121 0.90 -8.50 12.40
N PRO A 122 0.42 -7.23 12.44
CA PRO A 122 -0.95 -6.92 12.81
C PRO A 122 -1.99 -7.50 11.83
N LEU A 123 -1.69 -7.47 10.54
CA LEU A 123 -2.55 -8.02 9.49
C LEU A 123 -2.57 -9.54 9.57
N ALA A 124 -1.42 -10.19 9.76
CA ALA A 124 -1.30 -11.63 9.94
C ALA A 124 -2.20 -12.09 11.10
N ARG A 125 -2.15 -11.43 12.26
CA ARG A 125 -3.02 -11.76 13.41
C ARG A 125 -4.52 -11.62 13.11
N VAL A 126 -4.93 -10.72 12.24
CA VAL A 126 -6.32 -10.62 11.79
C VAL A 126 -6.66 -11.79 10.87
N LEU A 127 -5.82 -12.05 9.88
CA LEU A 127 -6.02 -13.14 8.92
C LEU A 127 -6.05 -14.51 9.58
N ASP A 128 -5.27 -14.74 10.63
CA ASP A 128 -5.25 -15.98 11.41
C ASP A 128 -6.58 -16.27 12.13
N ARG A 129 -7.34 -15.23 12.44
CA ARG A 129 -8.67 -15.34 13.07
C ARG A 129 -9.78 -15.60 12.06
N LEU A 130 -9.52 -15.46 10.79
CA LEU A 130 -10.49 -15.64 9.71
C LEU A 130 -10.41 -17.07 9.16
N GLY A 131 -11.55 -17.65 8.84
CA GLY A 131 -11.63 -18.87 8.05
C GLY A 131 -11.17 -18.65 6.60
N PRO A 132 -10.85 -19.73 5.86
CA PRO A 132 -10.36 -19.60 4.48
C PRO A 132 -11.29 -18.80 3.55
N GLY A 133 -12.60 -19.02 3.64
CA GLY A 133 -13.58 -18.28 2.86
C GLY A 133 -13.67 -16.80 3.23
N GLU A 134 -13.53 -16.47 4.51
CA GLU A 134 -13.53 -15.08 5.00
C GLU A 134 -12.27 -14.34 4.56
N ARG A 135 -11.10 -15.01 4.56
CA ARG A 135 -9.84 -14.45 4.02
C ARG A 135 -9.98 -14.10 2.55
N ALA A 136 -10.52 -15.03 1.75
CA ALA A 136 -10.74 -14.83 0.32
C ALA A 136 -11.71 -13.66 0.06
N ALA A 137 -12.82 -13.59 0.82
CA ALA A 137 -13.78 -12.51 0.71
C ALA A 137 -13.19 -11.15 1.12
N PHE A 138 -12.37 -11.12 2.18
CA PHE A 138 -11.69 -9.92 2.64
C PHE A 138 -10.71 -9.39 1.59
N LEU A 139 -9.84 -10.25 1.03
CA LEU A 139 -8.89 -9.86 0.00
C LEU A 139 -9.61 -9.37 -1.25
N LYS A 140 -10.63 -10.12 -1.73
CA LYS A 140 -11.46 -9.68 -2.86
C LYS A 140 -12.08 -8.31 -2.65
N ALA A 141 -12.59 -8.03 -1.44
CA ALA A 141 -13.17 -6.74 -1.12
C ALA A 141 -12.12 -5.61 -1.13
N MET A 142 -10.90 -5.90 -0.68
CA MET A 142 -9.78 -4.94 -0.75
C MET A 142 -9.36 -4.66 -2.18
N ASP A 143 -9.23 -5.69 -3.03
CA ASP A 143 -8.90 -5.54 -4.46
C ASP A 143 -9.95 -4.70 -5.19
N MET A 144 -11.23 -4.94 -4.91
CA MET A 144 -12.33 -4.14 -5.49
C MET A 144 -12.29 -2.68 -5.03
N LEU A 145 -11.94 -2.45 -3.76
CA LEU A 145 -11.84 -1.11 -3.21
C LEU A 145 -10.66 -0.34 -3.81
N GLU A 146 -9.53 -0.99 -4.00
CA GLU A 146 -8.36 -0.43 -4.68
C GLU A 146 -8.70 -0.04 -6.13
N ALA A 147 -9.33 -0.95 -6.89
CA ALA A 147 -9.75 -0.68 -8.27
C ALA A 147 -10.73 0.50 -8.38
N GLU A 148 -11.64 0.68 -7.41
CA GLU A 148 -12.58 1.81 -7.38
C GLU A 148 -11.88 3.15 -7.20
N PHE A 149 -10.80 3.19 -6.42
CA PHE A 149 -10.02 4.42 -6.19
C PHE A 149 -8.97 4.68 -7.27
N ASP A 150 -8.49 3.64 -7.95
CA ASP A 150 -7.54 3.76 -9.06
C ASP A 150 -8.21 4.19 -10.38
N ASN A 151 -9.53 4.11 -10.47
CA ASN A 151 -10.32 4.56 -11.62
C ASN A 151 -11.05 5.89 -11.33
N PRO A 152 -10.37 7.04 -11.42
CA PRO A 152 -10.97 8.36 -11.10
C PRO A 152 -12.06 8.78 -12.08
N ASP A 153 -12.18 8.10 -13.23
CA ASP A 153 -13.19 8.35 -14.28
C ASP A 153 -14.42 7.43 -14.18
N GLY A 154 -14.48 6.57 -13.16
CA GLY A 154 -15.70 5.84 -12.83
C GLY A 154 -16.84 6.85 -12.61
N GLU A 155 -17.89 6.76 -13.42
CA GLU A 155 -19.04 7.68 -13.52
C GLU A 155 -19.36 8.35 -12.17
N ARG A 156 -19.02 9.63 -12.09
CA ARG A 156 -19.48 10.48 -10.98
C ARG A 156 -21.01 10.45 -10.99
N PRO A 157 -21.67 9.95 -9.94
CA PRO A 157 -23.13 9.98 -9.93
C PRO A 157 -23.60 11.42 -10.22
N PRO A 158 -24.64 11.62 -11.06
CA PRO A 158 -25.10 12.93 -11.42
C PRO A 158 -25.34 13.74 -10.14
N SER A 159 -24.68 14.89 -10.05
CA SER A 159 -24.82 15.80 -8.92
C SER A 159 -26.29 16.07 -8.72
N ALA A 160 -26.83 15.74 -7.55
CA ALA A 160 -28.18 16.10 -7.18
C ALA A 160 -28.36 17.60 -7.44
N SER A 161 -29.23 17.92 -8.38
CA SER A 161 -29.57 19.29 -8.80
C SER A 161 -29.90 20.14 -7.57
N GLN A 162 -29.14 21.20 -7.37
CA GLN A 162 -29.50 22.22 -6.39
C GLN A 162 -30.92 22.70 -6.69
N PRO A 163 -31.81 22.79 -5.70
CA PRO A 163 -33.11 23.42 -5.90
C PRO A 163 -32.87 24.89 -6.23
N ALA A 164 -33.43 25.31 -7.37
CA ALA A 164 -33.49 26.71 -7.79
C ALA A 164 -34.14 27.54 -6.69
N ARG A 165 -33.52 28.68 -6.37
CA ARG A 165 -34.12 29.75 -5.55
C ARG A 165 -35.18 30.50 -6.30
#